data_942fedf3fe0c2e756843dd33bb546c29
#
_entry.id   942fedf3fe0c2e756843dd33bb546c29
#
_cell.length_a   1.000
_cell.length_b   1.000
_cell.length_c   1.000
_cell.angle_alpha   90.00
_cell.angle_beta   90.00
_cell.angle_gamma   90.00
#
_symmetry.space_group_name_H-M   'P 1'
#
loop_
_entity.id
_entity.type
_entity.pdbx_description
1 polymer ?
#
loop_
_entity_poly.entity_id
_entity_poly.type
_entity_poly.pdbx_seq_one_letter_code
_entity_poly.pdbx_strand_id
1 'polypeptide(L)'
;MSIGKLEQASVLFAGQGDLIMFDEVTDYGTATLATLNNPKSLGQIVQDSTSWEGEDPETTEIKDEQGNVITAKVAAGTLGFSFDIASTSQEMIKTFLGGKNITLPSGTDAWGTGTAMKFGKEIPTIVRPIAIVNDLKNRTWLYPKAKITSSIALADGLYRIHCVVVAEGLDTDNLGTAMVIDAPIAE
;
A
#
# COMPACT_ATOMS: atom_id res chain seq x y z
N MET A 1 16.82 -38.37 -13.30
CA MET A 1 15.79 -37.31 -13.29
C MET A 1 16.44 -36.07 -12.70
N SER A 2 16.68 -35.04 -13.48
CA SER A 2 17.25 -33.79 -12.98
C SER A 2 16.10 -32.98 -12.38
N ILE A 3 16.15 -32.75 -11.06
CA ILE A 3 15.23 -31.85 -10.41
C ILE A 3 15.67 -30.45 -10.82
N GLY A 4 14.85 -29.78 -11.65
CA GLY A 4 15.09 -28.41 -12.04
C GLY A 4 15.11 -27.50 -10.79
N LYS A 5 16.12 -26.65 -10.69
CA LYS A 5 16.14 -25.62 -9.64
C LYS A 5 15.04 -24.62 -9.95
N LEU A 6 14.15 -24.37 -9.00
CA LEU A 6 13.19 -23.27 -9.05
C LEU A 6 13.89 -21.90 -9.00
N GLU A 7 15.14 -21.87 -8.59
CA GLU A 7 15.94 -20.66 -8.43
C GLU A 7 16.90 -20.53 -9.59
N GLN A 8 16.55 -19.69 -10.54
CA GLN A 8 17.52 -19.09 -11.45
C GLN A 8 17.93 -17.76 -10.85
N ALA A 9 19.22 -17.40 -11.02
CA ALA A 9 19.91 -16.22 -10.50
C ALA A 9 18.95 -15.17 -9.92
N SER A 10 18.77 -15.26 -8.62
CA SER A 10 17.75 -14.52 -7.88
C SER A 10 17.93 -13.02 -8.11
N VAL A 11 16.95 -12.40 -8.70
CA VAL A 11 16.76 -10.97 -8.52
C VAL A 11 16.26 -10.83 -7.09
N LEU A 12 17.18 -10.67 -6.16
CA LEU A 12 16.83 -10.36 -4.80
C LEU A 12 16.05 -9.05 -4.78
N PHE A 13 14.86 -9.08 -4.21
CA PHE A 13 14.17 -7.86 -3.82
C PHE A 13 14.89 -7.36 -2.57
N ALA A 14 16.07 -6.77 -2.76
CA ALA A 14 16.92 -6.27 -1.70
C ALA A 14 16.73 -4.76 -1.60
N GLY A 15 16.41 -4.30 -0.42
CA GLY A 15 16.32 -2.88 -0.11
C GLY A 15 14.90 -2.30 -0.19
N GLN A 16 14.76 -1.14 0.42
CA GLN A 16 13.58 -0.30 0.27
C GLN A 16 13.62 0.33 -1.11
N GLY A 17 12.72 -0.07 -1.95
CA GLY A 17 12.52 0.58 -3.22
C GLY A 17 11.65 1.84 -3.08
N ASP A 18 11.50 2.54 -4.18
CA ASP A 18 10.57 3.65 -4.26
C ASP A 18 9.12 3.14 -4.19
N LEU A 19 8.31 3.77 -3.36
CA LEU A 19 6.87 3.57 -3.33
C LEU A 19 6.20 4.57 -4.27
N ILE A 20 5.45 4.06 -5.21
CA ILE A 20 4.76 4.84 -6.23
C ILE A 20 3.26 4.60 -6.12
N MET A 21 2.49 5.67 -6.01
CA MET A 21 1.05 5.64 -6.04
C MET A 21 0.55 6.24 -7.36
N PHE A 22 -0.43 5.59 -7.97
CA PHE A 22 -1.08 6.06 -9.20
C PHE A 22 -2.38 6.79 -8.88
N ASP A 23 -2.96 7.44 -9.88
CA ASP A 23 -4.27 8.03 -9.76
C ASP A 23 -5.35 6.95 -9.57
N GLU A 24 -6.48 7.37 -9.04
CA GLU A 24 -7.64 6.51 -8.85
C GLU A 24 -8.13 5.95 -10.18
N VAL A 25 -8.40 4.65 -10.20
CA VAL A 25 -9.02 3.97 -11.33
C VAL A 25 -10.52 3.88 -11.08
N THR A 26 -11.32 4.38 -12.01
CA THR A 26 -12.78 4.42 -11.88
C THR A 26 -13.43 3.06 -12.10
N ASP A 27 -12.84 2.23 -12.93
CA ASP A 27 -13.33 0.88 -13.23
C ASP A 27 -12.15 -0.11 -13.22
N TYR A 28 -12.02 -0.84 -12.13
CA TYR A 28 -10.99 -1.85 -11.99
C TYR A 28 -11.26 -3.11 -12.83
N GLY A 29 -12.50 -3.34 -13.26
CA GLY A 29 -12.85 -4.49 -14.10
C GLY A 29 -12.23 -4.41 -15.49
N THR A 30 -12.01 -3.20 -16.00
CA THR A 30 -11.40 -2.95 -17.31
C THR A 30 -9.98 -2.38 -17.22
N ALA A 31 -9.47 -2.19 -16.01
CA ALA A 31 -8.15 -1.61 -15.81
C ALA A 31 -7.03 -2.52 -16.36
N THR A 32 -6.03 -1.91 -16.97
CA THR A 32 -4.81 -2.54 -17.47
C THR A 32 -3.60 -1.73 -17.04
N LEU A 33 -2.40 -2.27 -17.19
CA LEU A 33 -1.17 -1.49 -16.92
C LEU A 33 -1.13 -0.17 -17.69
N ALA A 34 -1.70 -0.12 -18.89
CA ALA A 34 -1.75 1.10 -19.71
C ALA A 34 -2.73 2.15 -19.16
N THR A 35 -3.67 1.77 -18.30
CA THR A 35 -4.62 2.70 -17.69
C THR A 35 -4.15 3.27 -16.36
N LEU A 36 -3.02 2.79 -15.82
CA LEU A 36 -2.42 3.32 -14.61
C LEU A 36 -1.65 4.60 -14.95
N ASN A 37 -2.21 5.74 -14.59
CA ASN A 37 -1.69 7.05 -14.97
C ASN A 37 -1.10 7.80 -13.78
N ASN A 38 -0.29 8.82 -14.10
CA ASN A 38 0.27 9.78 -13.17
C ASN A 38 0.99 9.13 -11.96
N PRO A 39 2.05 8.33 -12.19
CA PRO A 39 2.85 7.79 -11.11
C PRO A 39 3.41 8.91 -10.25
N LYS A 40 3.19 8.84 -8.94
CA LYS A 40 3.73 9.80 -7.97
C LYS A 40 4.50 9.04 -6.90
N SER A 41 5.76 9.39 -6.72
CA SER A 41 6.52 8.89 -5.59
C SER A 41 5.88 9.36 -4.27
N LEU A 42 5.78 8.47 -3.30
CA LEU A 42 5.30 8.79 -1.96
C LEU A 42 6.35 9.54 -1.10
N GLY A 43 7.48 9.87 -1.71
CA GLY A 43 8.52 10.63 -1.05
C GLY A 43 9.41 9.77 -0.14
N GLN A 44 9.87 10.36 0.95
CA GLN A 44 10.79 9.69 1.86
C GLN A 44 10.05 8.68 2.73
N ILE A 45 10.32 7.42 2.49
CA ILE A 45 9.91 6.33 3.36
C ILE A 45 10.94 6.18 4.46
N VAL A 46 10.49 5.96 5.68
CA VAL A 46 11.41 5.73 6.81
C VAL A 46 12.14 4.42 6.60
N GLN A 47 13.45 4.43 6.79
CA GLN A 47 14.26 3.23 6.68
C GLN A 47 13.73 2.14 7.63
N ASP A 48 13.73 0.90 7.17
CA ASP A 48 13.29 -0.29 7.90
C ASP A 48 11.82 -0.24 8.39
N SER A 49 11.01 0.69 7.89
CA SER A 49 9.59 0.76 8.23
C SER A 49 8.69 -0.07 7.34
N THR A 50 9.19 -0.53 6.19
CA THR A 50 8.40 -1.37 5.30
C THR A 50 8.37 -2.80 5.82
N SER A 51 7.18 -3.27 6.14
CA SER A 51 6.93 -4.65 6.57
C SER A 51 5.91 -5.30 5.65
N TRP A 52 6.22 -6.50 5.18
CA TRP A 52 5.27 -7.30 4.43
C TRP A 52 4.33 -7.97 5.41
N GLU A 53 3.07 -7.62 5.30
CA GLU A 53 2.02 -8.14 6.15
C GLU A 53 1.01 -8.87 5.26
N GLY A 54 0.70 -10.07 5.64
CA GLY A 54 -0.32 -10.88 5.00
C GLY A 54 -0.97 -11.76 6.04
N GLU A 55 -2.22 -12.09 5.83
CA GLU A 55 -2.87 -13.12 6.61
C GLU A 55 -2.64 -14.45 5.93
N ASP A 56 -2.23 -15.44 6.70
CA ASP A 56 -2.11 -16.80 6.21
C ASP A 56 -3.48 -17.34 5.77
N PRO A 57 -3.53 -18.25 4.80
CA PRO A 57 -4.77 -18.92 4.43
C PRO A 57 -5.35 -19.65 5.64
N GLU A 58 -6.61 -19.36 5.98
CA GLU A 58 -7.31 -20.02 7.06
C GLU A 58 -8.06 -21.25 6.56
N THR A 59 -7.84 -22.39 7.20
CA THR A 59 -8.52 -23.63 6.90
C THR A 59 -9.59 -23.90 7.94
N THR A 60 -10.84 -23.93 7.51
CA THR A 60 -11.97 -24.33 8.35
C THR A 60 -12.40 -25.74 7.98
N GLU A 61 -12.26 -26.67 8.93
CA GLU A 61 -12.71 -28.05 8.78
C GLU A 61 -14.17 -28.19 9.23
N ILE A 62 -14.99 -28.80 8.39
CA ILE A 62 -16.33 -29.23 8.76
C ILE A 62 -16.28 -30.71 9.10
N LYS A 63 -16.61 -31.05 10.33
CA LYS A 63 -16.54 -32.42 10.87
C LYS A 63 -17.95 -33.01 11.08
N ASP A 64 -18.06 -34.34 10.99
CA ASP A 64 -19.24 -35.05 11.39
C ASP A 64 -19.35 -35.19 12.93
N GLU A 65 -20.42 -35.76 13.41
CA GLU A 65 -20.64 -35.98 14.84
C GLU A 65 -19.61 -36.94 15.49
N GLN A 66 -18.88 -37.69 14.68
CA GLN A 66 -17.84 -38.61 15.11
C GLN A 66 -16.43 -37.98 15.04
N GLY A 67 -16.34 -36.69 14.58
CA GLY A 67 -15.09 -35.95 14.49
C GLY A 67 -14.32 -36.18 13.20
N ASN A 68 -14.87 -36.90 12.22
CA ASN A 68 -14.23 -37.08 10.92
C ASN A 68 -14.42 -35.81 10.05
N VAL A 69 -13.38 -35.41 9.35
CA VAL A 69 -13.44 -34.27 8.43
C VAL A 69 -14.27 -34.64 7.21
N ILE A 70 -15.45 -33.99 7.05
CA ILE A 70 -16.30 -34.16 5.88
C ILE A 70 -15.74 -33.32 4.71
N THR A 71 -15.33 -32.09 5.01
CA THR A 71 -14.76 -31.17 4.03
C THR A 71 -13.92 -30.11 4.73
N ALA A 72 -12.97 -29.55 4.00
CA ALA A 72 -12.18 -28.42 4.46
C ALA A 72 -12.39 -27.25 3.49
N LYS A 73 -12.71 -26.08 4.03
CA LYS A 73 -12.78 -24.83 3.28
C LYS A 73 -11.54 -24.02 3.59
N VAL A 74 -10.79 -23.68 2.56
CA VAL A 74 -9.63 -22.80 2.67
C VAL A 74 -10.05 -21.39 2.24
N ALA A 75 -9.95 -20.43 3.16
CA ALA A 75 -10.03 -19.02 2.82
C ALA A 75 -8.66 -18.55 2.34
N ALA A 76 -8.60 -17.84 1.22
CA ALA A 76 -7.36 -17.26 0.75
C ALA A 76 -6.85 -16.23 1.76
N GLY A 77 -5.54 -16.23 1.98
CA GLY A 77 -4.89 -15.19 2.76
C GLY A 77 -4.92 -13.82 2.07
N THR A 78 -4.60 -12.79 2.80
CA THR A 78 -4.49 -11.43 2.26
C THR A 78 -3.05 -11.09 1.91
N LEU A 79 -2.86 -10.28 0.88
CA LEU A 79 -1.57 -9.68 0.55
C LEU A 79 -1.58 -8.24 1.03
N GLY A 80 -0.55 -7.86 1.77
CA GLY A 80 -0.46 -6.50 2.29
C GLY A 80 0.95 -6.15 2.71
N PHE A 81 1.14 -4.88 3.02
CA PHE A 81 2.37 -4.35 3.57
C PHE A 81 2.09 -3.06 4.34
N SER A 82 2.99 -2.70 5.23
CA SER A 82 2.95 -1.42 5.92
C SER A 82 4.22 -0.62 5.70
N PHE A 83 4.14 0.69 5.85
CA PHE A 83 5.28 1.59 5.73
C PHE A 83 5.00 2.92 6.43
N ASP A 84 6.07 3.64 6.77
CA ASP A 84 5.99 4.96 7.36
C ASP A 84 6.52 6.02 6.39
N ILE A 85 5.75 7.09 6.21
CA ILE A 85 6.16 8.25 5.43
C ILE A 85 6.78 9.27 6.40
N ALA A 86 8.05 9.63 6.15
CA ALA A 86 8.76 10.63 6.94
C ALA A 86 8.32 12.06 6.61
N SER A 87 7.83 12.30 5.39
CA SER A 87 7.42 13.63 4.95
C SER A 87 6.04 13.97 5.48
N THR A 88 5.96 15.05 6.25
CA THR A 88 4.70 15.60 6.75
C THR A 88 4.29 16.86 5.98
N SER A 89 4.54 16.89 4.68
CA SER A 89 4.06 17.99 3.84
C SER A 89 2.53 18.12 3.90
N GLN A 90 2.02 19.33 3.74
CA GLN A 90 0.57 19.57 3.77
C GLN A 90 -0.20 18.72 2.75
N GLU A 91 0.41 18.46 1.59
CA GLU A 91 -0.20 17.63 0.56
C GLU A 91 -0.32 16.16 1.01
N MET A 92 0.74 15.60 1.60
CA MET A 92 0.75 14.24 2.14
C MET A 92 -0.26 14.09 3.28
N ILE A 93 -0.26 15.03 4.21
CA ILE A 93 -1.22 15.05 5.31
C ILE A 93 -2.66 15.11 4.78
N LYS A 94 -2.92 15.98 3.80
CA LYS A 94 -4.24 16.07 3.18
C LYS A 94 -4.66 14.77 2.50
N THR A 95 -3.75 14.15 1.77
CA THR A 95 -4.01 12.91 1.05
C THR A 95 -4.30 11.75 1.99
N PHE A 96 -3.42 11.53 2.96
CA PHE A 96 -3.49 10.34 3.82
C PHE A 96 -4.36 10.52 5.07
N LEU A 97 -4.44 11.73 5.61
CA LEU A 97 -5.18 12.00 6.86
C LEU A 97 -6.45 12.83 6.64
N GLY A 98 -6.75 13.21 5.40
CA GLY A 98 -8.01 13.89 5.06
C GLY A 98 -8.12 15.33 5.57
N GLY A 99 -7.00 16.01 5.80
CA GLY A 99 -6.99 17.37 6.29
C GLY A 99 -7.55 18.39 5.29
N LYS A 100 -8.16 19.44 5.81
CA LYS A 100 -8.59 20.63 5.04
C LYS A 100 -7.83 21.85 5.51
N ASN A 101 -7.30 22.60 4.56
CA ASN A 101 -6.68 23.89 4.89
C ASN A 101 -7.73 24.89 5.36
N ILE A 102 -7.44 25.56 6.46
CA ILE A 102 -8.20 26.69 6.97
C ILE A 102 -7.28 27.90 7.14
N THR A 103 -7.81 29.08 6.93
CA THR A 103 -7.11 30.31 7.28
C THR A 103 -7.35 30.59 8.76
N LEU A 104 -6.28 30.83 9.52
CA LEU A 104 -6.42 31.22 10.91
C LEU A 104 -7.08 32.60 10.98
N PRO A 105 -8.03 32.81 11.90
CA PRO A 105 -8.63 34.13 12.09
C PRO A 105 -7.54 35.17 12.44
N SER A 106 -7.68 36.37 11.90
CA SER A 106 -6.83 37.50 12.26
C SER A 106 -7.07 37.84 13.75
N GLY A 107 -5.98 38.02 14.50
CA GLY A 107 -6.05 38.31 15.93
C GLY A 107 -5.77 37.15 16.89
N THR A 108 -5.39 36.00 16.36
CA THR A 108 -4.82 34.90 17.16
C THR A 108 -3.33 35.15 17.38
N ASP A 109 -3.01 36.09 18.21
CA ASP A 109 -1.64 36.58 18.44
C ASP A 109 -0.65 35.47 18.88
N ALA A 110 -1.16 34.42 19.50
CA ALA A 110 -0.33 33.28 19.94
C ALA A 110 0.15 32.39 18.78
N TRP A 111 -0.53 32.40 17.65
CA TRP A 111 -0.26 31.48 16.53
C TRP A 111 0.14 32.20 15.24
N GLY A 112 0.07 33.53 15.23
CA GLY A 112 0.35 34.34 14.04
C GLY A 112 -0.73 34.24 12.95
N THR A 113 -0.49 34.93 11.86
CA THR A 113 -1.30 34.79 10.64
C THR A 113 -0.73 33.66 9.79
N GLY A 114 -1.53 32.64 9.48
CA GLY A 114 -1.04 31.51 8.72
C GLY A 114 -2.15 30.59 8.23
N THR A 115 -1.74 29.56 7.56
CA THR A 115 -2.60 28.47 7.12
C THR A 115 -2.51 27.33 8.13
N ALA A 116 -3.62 26.91 8.68
CA ALA A 116 -3.69 25.72 9.52
C ALA A 116 -4.39 24.59 8.77
N MET A 117 -4.16 23.37 9.21
CA MET A 117 -4.86 22.22 8.68
C MET A 117 -5.83 21.68 9.73
N LYS A 118 -7.08 21.55 9.35
CA LYS A 118 -8.12 20.95 10.18
C LYS A 118 -8.32 19.50 9.76
N PHE A 119 -8.19 18.57 10.69
CA PHE A 119 -8.50 17.15 10.48
C PHE A 119 -9.99 16.90 10.73
N GLY A 120 -10.55 16.01 9.89
CA GLY A 120 -11.90 15.50 10.10
C GLY A 120 -11.98 14.50 11.26
N LYS A 121 -13.19 14.07 11.56
CA LYS A 121 -13.44 13.02 12.56
C LYS A 121 -12.99 11.65 12.08
N GLU A 122 -12.97 11.47 10.78
CA GLU A 122 -12.64 10.20 10.13
C GLU A 122 -11.44 10.37 9.21
N ILE A 123 -10.53 9.42 9.29
CA ILE A 123 -9.40 9.32 8.37
C ILE A 123 -9.92 8.63 7.10
N PRO A 124 -9.66 9.19 5.90
CA PRO A 124 -10.14 8.59 4.67
C PRO A 124 -9.47 7.26 4.42
N THR A 125 -10.22 6.31 3.90
CA THR A 125 -9.67 5.13 3.26
C THR A 125 -9.39 5.47 1.81
N ILE A 126 -8.17 5.22 1.36
CA ILE A 126 -7.74 5.48 -0.01
C ILE A 126 -7.74 4.15 -0.74
N VAL A 127 -8.36 4.11 -1.92
CA VAL A 127 -8.29 2.94 -2.80
C VAL A 127 -7.60 3.38 -4.08
N ARG A 128 -6.35 2.95 -4.28
CA ARG A 128 -5.53 3.33 -5.44
C ARG A 128 -4.53 2.24 -5.80
N PRO A 129 -4.08 2.18 -7.04
CA PRO A 129 -2.95 1.35 -7.40
C PRO A 129 -1.68 1.85 -6.70
N ILE A 130 -0.88 0.93 -6.18
CA ILE A 130 0.41 1.23 -5.57
C ILE A 130 1.46 0.24 -6.06
N ALA A 131 2.66 0.73 -6.30
CA ALA A 131 3.78 -0.08 -6.72
C ALA A 131 4.98 0.11 -5.79
N ILE A 132 5.72 -0.96 -5.58
CA ILE A 132 7.00 -0.96 -4.90
C ILE A 132 8.05 -1.31 -5.95
N VAL A 133 8.97 -0.40 -6.20
CA VAL A 133 10.08 -0.58 -7.14
C VAL A 133 11.34 -0.86 -6.35
N ASN A 134 12.06 -1.92 -6.67
CA ASN A 134 13.32 -2.20 -5.97
C ASN A 134 14.40 -1.17 -6.32
N ASP A 135 15.45 -1.10 -5.49
CA ASP A 135 16.56 -0.14 -5.64
C ASP A 135 17.26 -0.24 -6.99
N LEU A 136 17.32 -1.44 -7.57
CA LEU A 136 17.91 -1.68 -8.89
C LEU A 136 16.98 -1.31 -10.04
N LYS A 137 15.73 -0.89 -9.72
CA LYS A 137 14.68 -0.54 -10.68
C LYS A 137 14.42 -1.60 -11.77
N ASN A 138 14.69 -2.86 -11.45
CA ASN A 138 14.51 -3.96 -12.39
C ASN A 138 13.35 -4.90 -12.03
N ARG A 139 12.74 -4.70 -10.86
CA ARG A 139 11.55 -5.42 -10.42
C ARG A 139 10.59 -4.51 -9.72
N THR A 140 9.33 -4.64 -10.07
CA THR A 140 8.23 -3.87 -9.48
C THR A 140 7.16 -4.83 -8.95
N TRP A 141 6.75 -4.63 -7.70
CA TRP A 141 5.54 -5.21 -7.16
C TRP A 141 4.41 -4.20 -7.31
N LEU A 142 3.38 -4.57 -8.04
CA LEU A 142 2.21 -3.73 -8.30
C LEU A 142 0.98 -4.35 -7.63
N TYR A 143 0.31 -3.54 -6.83
CA TYR A 143 -1.01 -3.83 -6.27
C TYR A 143 -2.03 -2.95 -7.00
N PRO A 144 -2.75 -3.50 -7.97
CA PRO A 144 -3.63 -2.69 -8.82
C PRO A 144 -4.78 -2.04 -8.07
N LYS A 145 -5.30 -2.72 -7.05
CA LYS A 145 -6.35 -2.19 -6.19
C LYS A 145 -5.92 -2.35 -4.73
N ALA A 146 -5.23 -1.33 -4.24
CA ALA A 146 -4.74 -1.30 -2.87
C ALA A 146 -5.63 -0.40 -2.01
N LYS A 147 -6.12 -0.94 -0.91
CA LYS A 147 -6.80 -0.19 0.13
C LYS A 147 -5.77 0.27 1.14
N ILE A 148 -5.62 1.57 1.26
CA ILE A 148 -4.64 2.20 2.14
C ILE A 148 -5.38 2.85 3.30
N THR A 149 -5.03 2.46 4.51
CA THR A 149 -5.44 3.11 5.74
C THR A 149 -4.23 3.75 6.40
N SER A 150 -4.40 4.90 7.03
CA SER A 150 -3.29 5.64 7.57
C SER A 150 -3.58 6.17 8.97
N SER A 151 -2.53 6.38 9.72
CA SER A 151 -2.59 6.96 11.06
C SER A 151 -1.36 7.84 11.29
N ILE A 152 -1.44 8.71 12.30
CA ILE A 152 -0.26 9.44 12.74
C ILE A 152 0.48 8.58 13.77
N ALA A 153 1.75 8.36 13.52
CA ALA A 153 2.65 7.72 14.45
C ALA A 153 3.70 8.73 14.95
N LEU A 154 4.12 8.58 16.18
CA LEU A 154 5.24 9.30 16.76
C LEU A 154 6.30 8.26 17.13
N ALA A 155 7.41 8.28 16.42
CA ALA A 155 8.53 7.39 16.71
C ALA A 155 9.83 8.21 16.65
N ASP A 156 10.74 7.94 17.58
CA ASP A 156 12.03 8.64 17.71
C ASP A 156 11.92 10.18 17.74
N GLY A 157 10.85 10.70 18.32
CA GLY A 157 10.58 12.13 18.39
C GLY A 157 10.11 12.79 17.09
N LEU A 158 9.86 11.99 16.04
CA LEU A 158 9.40 12.48 14.75
C LEU A 158 7.96 12.02 14.47
N TYR A 159 7.15 12.93 13.94
CA TYR A 159 5.84 12.57 13.41
C TYR A 159 6.00 11.87 12.06
N ARG A 160 5.30 10.77 11.91
CA ARG A 160 5.26 9.96 10.70
C ARG A 160 3.82 9.66 10.33
N ILE A 161 3.58 9.42 9.05
CA ILE A 161 2.30 8.88 8.60
C ILE A 161 2.51 7.38 8.42
N HIS A 162 1.94 6.59 9.32
CA HIS A 162 1.93 5.14 9.23
C HIS A 162 0.81 4.71 8.28
N CYS A 163 1.16 3.94 7.26
CA CYS A 163 0.25 3.44 6.24
C CYS A 163 0.22 1.91 6.26
N VAL A 164 -0.98 1.37 6.25
CA VAL A 164 -1.23 -0.07 6.08
C VAL A 164 -1.95 -0.26 4.76
N VAL A 165 -1.40 -1.10 3.92
CA VAL A 165 -1.89 -1.41 2.58
C VAL A 165 -2.40 -2.83 2.55
N VAL A 166 -3.62 -3.00 2.10
CA VAL A 166 -4.23 -4.32 1.86
C VAL A 166 -4.60 -4.41 0.39
N ALA A 167 -4.12 -5.45 -0.28
CA ALA A 167 -4.50 -5.72 -1.65
C ALA A 167 -5.93 -6.24 -1.69
N GLU A 168 -6.81 -5.56 -2.42
CA GLU A 168 -8.14 -6.09 -2.72
C GLU A 168 -8.08 -6.98 -3.95
N GLY A 169 -8.73 -8.13 -3.88
CA GLY A 169 -8.80 -9.05 -5.01
C GLY A 169 -9.44 -8.41 -6.23
N LEU A 170 -8.80 -8.56 -7.37
CA LEU A 170 -9.37 -8.24 -8.67
C LEU A 170 -9.58 -9.56 -9.41
N ASP A 171 -10.81 -9.77 -9.83
CA ASP A 171 -11.16 -10.90 -10.70
C ASP A 171 -11.11 -10.43 -12.15
N THR A 172 -9.89 -10.08 -12.61
CA THR A 172 -9.68 -9.66 -13.99
C THR A 172 -8.48 -10.40 -14.59
N ASP A 173 -8.59 -10.79 -15.84
CA ASP A 173 -7.51 -11.44 -16.58
C ASP A 173 -6.29 -10.53 -16.81
N ASN A 174 -6.45 -9.22 -16.62
CA ASN A 174 -5.43 -8.22 -16.94
C ASN A 174 -4.58 -7.78 -15.75
N LEU A 175 -5.12 -7.85 -14.53
CA LEU A 175 -4.45 -7.28 -13.37
C LEU A 175 -4.61 -8.21 -12.19
N GLY A 176 -4.70 -9.09 -11.73
CA GLY A 176 -4.84 -9.87 -10.49
C GLY A 176 -4.78 -9.02 -9.20
N THR A 177 -4.70 -9.66 -8.10
CA THR A 177 -4.58 -9.03 -6.77
C THR A 177 -3.23 -8.34 -6.60
N ALA A 178 -2.17 -8.95 -7.16
CA ALA A 178 -0.82 -8.38 -7.19
C ALA A 178 -0.08 -8.92 -8.41
N MET A 179 0.84 -8.10 -8.91
CA MET A 179 1.69 -8.44 -10.06
C MET A 179 3.15 -8.21 -9.72
N VAL A 180 4.00 -9.10 -10.23
CA VAL A 180 5.45 -8.89 -10.22
C VAL A 180 5.88 -8.61 -11.66
N ILE A 181 6.51 -7.48 -11.88
CA ILE A 181 6.96 -7.02 -13.19
C ILE A 181 8.47 -6.99 -13.18
N ASP A 182 9.10 -7.83 -13.98
CA ASP A 182 10.54 -7.90 -14.17
C ASP A 182 10.95 -7.00 -15.34
N ALA A 183 10.72 -5.71 -15.19
CA ALA A 183 11.14 -4.70 -16.14
C ALA A 183 11.37 -3.38 -15.41
N PRO A 184 12.34 -2.56 -15.86
CA PRO A 184 12.49 -1.22 -15.32
C PRO A 184 11.21 -0.42 -15.63
N ILE A 185 10.76 0.38 -14.65
CA ILE A 185 9.80 1.43 -14.95
C ILE A 185 10.53 2.46 -15.79
N ALA A 186 10.02 2.73 -16.99
CA ALA A 186 10.55 3.81 -17.82
C ALA A 186 10.41 5.14 -17.08
N GLU A 187 11.53 5.87 -17.00
CA GLU A 187 11.58 7.23 -16.43
C GLU A 187 10.79 8.22 -17.28
#